data_d1030253da9cddfd579c0201e560e3fe
#
_entry.id   d1030253da9cddfd579c0201e560e3fe
#
_cell.length_a   1.000
_cell.length_b   1.000
_cell.length_c   1.000
_cell.angle_alpha   90.00
_cell.angle_beta   90.00
_cell.angle_gamma   90.00
#
_symmetry.space_group_name_H-M   'P 1'
#
loop_
_entity.id
_entity.type
_entity.pdbx_description
1 polymer ?
#
loop_
_entity_poly.entity_id
_entity_poly.type
_entity_poly.pdbx_seq_one_letter_code
_entity_poly.pdbx_strand_id
1 'polypeptide(L)'
;MRPEDILVPTPSGVCCKPGGFHIDPTRPVKKALITHGHSDHARAGHDAVLATEETLDIMRLRYGDNFAGTTQAIAYGETLNLDGVTVSFHPAGHVL
;
A
#
# COMPACT_ATOMS: atom_id res chain seq x y z
N MET A 1 9.60 11.98 -17.18
CA MET A 1 9.85 10.66 -16.57
C MET A 1 8.92 9.65 -17.21
N ARG A 2 9.44 8.53 -17.62
CA ARG A 2 8.63 7.50 -18.29
C ARG A 2 8.01 6.55 -17.26
N PRO A 3 6.88 5.89 -17.58
CA PRO A 3 6.24 4.96 -16.62
C PRO A 3 7.19 3.87 -16.12
N GLU A 4 8.04 3.32 -16.97
CA GLU A 4 9.00 2.29 -16.58
C GLU A 4 10.12 2.81 -15.67
N ASP A 5 10.29 4.12 -15.56
CA ASP A 5 11.23 4.74 -14.62
C ASP A 5 10.58 4.96 -13.25
N ILE A 6 9.25 4.95 -13.18
CA ILE A 6 8.47 5.17 -11.95
C ILE A 6 8.08 3.83 -11.32
N LEU A 7 7.47 2.94 -12.10
CA LEU A 7 6.97 1.65 -11.63
C LEU A 7 7.84 0.53 -12.18
N VAL A 8 8.45 -0.24 -11.30
CA VAL A 8 9.38 -1.31 -11.65
C VAL A 8 8.91 -2.62 -11.02
N PRO A 9 8.73 -3.70 -11.81
CA PRO A 9 8.47 -5.01 -11.21
C PRO A 9 9.69 -5.51 -10.44
N THR A 10 9.42 -6.08 -9.26
CA THR A 10 10.45 -6.68 -8.39
C THR A 10 9.94 -8.03 -7.90
N PRO A 11 10.81 -8.87 -7.29
CA PRO A 11 10.33 -10.12 -6.67
C PRO A 11 9.29 -9.90 -5.58
N SER A 12 9.25 -8.71 -4.96
CA SER A 12 8.26 -8.37 -3.92
C SER A 12 7.00 -7.75 -4.49
N GLY A 13 6.94 -7.44 -5.78
CA GLY A 13 5.83 -6.78 -6.44
C GLY A 13 6.26 -5.50 -7.15
N VAL A 14 5.31 -4.64 -7.50
CA VAL A 14 5.60 -3.40 -8.22
C VAL A 14 6.12 -2.35 -7.25
N CYS A 15 7.30 -1.82 -7.55
CA CYS A 15 7.95 -0.76 -6.77
C CYS A 15 7.82 0.58 -7.47
N CYS A 16 7.39 1.61 -6.71
CA CYS A 16 7.49 3.00 -7.18
C CYS A 16 8.83 3.56 -6.73
N LYS A 17 9.79 3.66 -7.64
CA LYS A 17 11.16 4.08 -7.31
C LYS A 17 11.24 5.47 -6.68
N PRO A 18 10.65 6.52 -7.28
CA PRO A 18 10.76 7.86 -6.70
C PRO A 18 10.16 7.97 -5.30
N GLY A 19 9.03 7.30 -5.05
CA GLY A 19 8.36 7.35 -3.76
C GLY A 19 8.93 6.39 -2.72
N GLY A 20 9.74 5.42 -3.14
CA GLY A 20 10.34 4.45 -2.24
C GLY A 20 9.36 3.47 -1.61
N PHE A 21 8.30 3.09 -2.33
CA PHE A 21 7.28 2.17 -1.80
C PHE A 21 6.91 1.10 -2.83
N HIS A 22 6.34 0.00 -2.34
CA HIS A 22 5.76 -1.07 -3.18
C HIS A 22 4.24 -1.00 -3.15
N ILE A 23 3.59 -1.40 -4.24
CA ILE A 23 2.13 -1.47 -4.36
C ILE A 23 1.72 -2.93 -4.24
N ASP A 24 0.85 -3.23 -3.25
CA ASP A 24 0.35 -4.58 -2.97
C ASP A 24 1.46 -5.65 -3.00
N PRO A 25 2.54 -5.46 -2.22
CA PRO A 25 3.68 -6.38 -2.29
C PRO A 25 3.34 -7.77 -1.77
N THR A 26 4.00 -8.79 -2.35
CA THR A 26 3.80 -10.19 -1.99
C THR A 26 4.76 -10.66 -0.89
N ARG A 27 5.75 -9.84 -0.55
CA ARG A 27 6.75 -10.12 0.50
C ARG A 27 6.88 -8.91 1.41
N PRO A 28 7.35 -9.06 2.65
CA PRO A 28 7.58 -7.92 3.53
C PRO A 28 8.51 -6.88 2.91
N VAL A 29 8.12 -5.63 2.98
CA VAL A 29 8.89 -4.48 2.47
C VAL A 29 8.87 -3.36 3.52
N LYS A 30 9.68 -2.33 3.30
CA LYS A 30 9.74 -1.19 4.23
C LYS A 30 8.47 -0.34 4.15
N LYS A 31 8.03 0.01 2.95
CA LYS A 31 6.85 0.84 2.73
C LYS A 31 5.93 0.18 1.72
N ALA A 32 4.69 -0.04 2.10
CA ALA A 32 3.69 -0.68 1.25
C ALA A 32 2.45 0.20 1.12
N LEU A 33 1.96 0.36 -0.10
CA LEU A 33 0.62 0.84 -0.38
C LEU A 33 -0.26 -0.36 -0.63
N ILE A 34 -1.35 -0.46 0.11
CA ILE A 34 -2.31 -1.56 -0.02
C ILE A 34 -3.58 -1.00 -0.64
N THR A 35 -3.95 -1.51 -1.83
CA THR A 35 -5.06 -0.95 -2.60
C THR A 35 -6.42 -1.39 -2.07
N HIS A 36 -6.52 -2.60 -1.53
CA HIS A 36 -7.77 -3.11 -0.95
C HIS A 36 -7.49 -4.31 -0.04
N GLY A 37 -8.51 -4.73 0.70
CA GLY A 37 -8.36 -5.70 1.79
C GLY A 37 -8.35 -7.18 1.40
N HIS A 38 -8.31 -7.54 0.12
CA HIS A 38 -8.21 -8.94 -0.29
C HIS A 38 -6.86 -9.53 0.14
N SER A 39 -6.85 -10.82 0.55
CA SER A 39 -5.67 -11.44 1.14
C SER A 39 -4.47 -11.52 0.21
N ASP A 40 -4.69 -11.58 -1.10
CA ASP A 40 -3.61 -11.59 -2.10
C ASP A 40 -2.98 -10.21 -2.32
N HIS A 41 -3.62 -9.13 -1.82
CA HIS A 41 -3.12 -7.77 -1.88
C HIS A 41 -2.71 -7.24 -0.52
N ALA A 42 -3.48 -7.54 0.53
CA ALA A 42 -3.28 -7.02 1.88
C ALA A 42 -2.54 -8.04 2.74
N ARG A 43 -1.22 -8.09 2.62
CA ARG A 43 -0.37 -9.03 3.34
C ARG A 43 0.27 -8.34 4.55
N ALA A 44 0.53 -9.14 5.59
CA ALA A 44 1.18 -8.66 6.81
C ALA A 44 2.71 -8.65 6.68
N GLY A 45 3.38 -7.96 7.59
CA GLY A 45 4.84 -8.03 7.74
C GLY A 45 5.62 -6.83 7.23
N HIS A 46 4.94 -5.81 6.68
CA HIS A 46 5.61 -4.59 6.20
C HIS A 46 5.95 -3.66 7.37
N ASP A 47 7.03 -2.88 7.25
CA ASP A 47 7.39 -1.90 8.27
C ASP A 47 6.39 -0.75 8.33
N ALA A 48 5.97 -0.22 7.18
CA ALA A 48 5.00 0.85 7.09
C ALA A 48 3.95 0.54 6.03
N VAL A 49 2.68 0.75 6.36
CA VAL A 49 1.55 0.50 5.46
C VAL A 49 0.72 1.76 5.33
N LEU A 50 0.45 2.16 4.07
CA LEU A 50 -0.50 3.21 3.73
C LEU A 50 -1.71 2.57 3.04
N ALA A 51 -2.88 2.78 3.57
CA ALA A 51 -4.12 2.22 3.03
C ALA A 51 -5.31 3.03 3.52
N THR A 52 -6.51 2.75 2.99
CA THR A 52 -7.73 3.33 3.55
C THR A 52 -8.01 2.75 4.93
N GLU A 53 -8.77 3.49 5.73
CA GLU A 53 -9.15 3.06 7.08
C GLU A 53 -9.83 1.69 7.05
N GLU A 54 -10.73 1.47 6.09
CA GLU A 54 -11.45 0.22 5.93
C GLU A 54 -10.49 -0.96 5.65
N THR A 55 -9.50 -0.74 4.80
CA THR A 55 -8.49 -1.76 4.51
C THR A 55 -7.64 -2.06 5.75
N LEU A 56 -7.24 -1.04 6.48
CA LEU A 56 -6.47 -1.21 7.71
C LEU A 56 -7.27 -1.99 8.76
N ASP A 57 -8.56 -1.73 8.88
CA ASP A 57 -9.44 -2.44 9.82
C ASP A 57 -9.54 -3.93 9.44
N ILE A 58 -9.69 -4.23 8.14
CA ILE A 58 -9.72 -5.61 7.65
C ILE A 58 -8.41 -6.32 7.97
N MET A 59 -7.28 -5.66 7.77
CA MET A 59 -5.97 -6.24 8.06
C MET A 59 -5.80 -6.53 9.55
N ARG A 60 -6.29 -5.64 10.44
CA ARG A 60 -6.25 -5.88 11.89
C ARG A 60 -7.09 -7.09 12.28
N LEU A 61 -8.27 -7.25 11.68
CA LEU A 61 -9.13 -8.40 11.95
C LEU A 61 -8.50 -9.70 11.47
N ARG A 62 -7.79 -9.67 10.35
CA ARG A 62 -7.18 -10.87 9.76
C ARG A 62 -5.88 -11.26 10.44
N TYR A 63 -5.03 -10.29 10.76
CA TYR A 63 -3.65 -10.54 11.20
C TYR A 63 -3.37 -10.10 12.64
N GLY A 64 -4.28 -9.36 13.29
CA GLY A 64 -4.04 -8.77 14.60
C GLY A 64 -3.44 -7.37 14.51
N ASP A 65 -3.26 -6.73 15.67
CA ASP A 65 -2.86 -5.31 15.72
C ASP A 65 -1.42 -5.08 15.25
N ASN A 66 -0.57 -6.09 15.25
CA ASN A 66 0.84 -5.97 14.92
C ASN A 66 1.15 -6.40 13.48
N PHE A 67 0.20 -6.22 12.56
CA PHE A 67 0.41 -6.64 11.17
C PHE A 67 1.44 -5.77 10.43
N ALA A 68 1.75 -4.59 10.92
CA ALA A 68 2.74 -3.69 10.34
C ALA A 68 3.46 -2.92 11.46
N GLY A 69 4.64 -2.40 11.16
CA GLY A 69 5.38 -1.57 12.12
C GLY A 69 4.66 -0.25 12.38
N THR A 70 4.23 0.43 11.33
CA THR A 70 3.41 1.65 11.39
C THR A 70 2.33 1.59 10.34
N THR A 71 1.24 2.32 10.59
CA THR A 71 0.13 2.43 9.63
C THR A 71 -0.25 3.89 9.46
N GLN A 72 -0.70 4.24 8.25
CA GLN A 72 -1.25 5.56 7.96
C GLN A 72 -2.51 5.37 7.13
N ALA A 73 -3.60 5.97 7.57
CA ALA A 73 -4.86 5.94 6.85
C ALA A 73 -4.92 7.09 5.84
N ILE A 74 -5.51 6.82 4.68
CA ILE A 74 -5.80 7.83 3.67
C ILE A 74 -7.26 7.68 3.26
N ALA A 75 -7.99 8.79 3.17
CA ALA A 75 -9.36 8.79 2.68
C ALA A 75 -9.38 8.76 1.16
N TYR A 76 -10.45 8.19 0.57
CA TYR A 76 -10.65 8.27 -0.87
C TYR A 76 -10.67 9.73 -1.32
N GLY A 77 -9.96 10.03 -2.41
CA GLY A 77 -9.84 11.39 -2.93
C GLY A 77 -8.83 12.28 -2.22
N GLU A 78 -8.33 11.85 -1.06
CA GLU A 78 -7.24 12.55 -0.36
C GLU A 78 -5.92 12.31 -1.10
N THR A 79 -5.05 13.31 -1.11
CA THR A 79 -3.73 13.18 -1.74
C THR A 79 -2.62 13.27 -0.70
N LEU A 80 -1.56 12.47 -0.90
CA LEU A 80 -0.35 12.53 -0.09
C LEU A 80 0.85 12.62 -1.02
N ASN A 81 1.87 13.34 -0.57
CA ASN A 81 3.15 13.39 -1.27
C ASN A 81 4.13 12.44 -0.58
N LEU A 82 4.65 11.48 -1.34
CA LEU A 82 5.62 10.50 -0.87
C LEU A 82 6.92 10.70 -1.67
N ASP A 83 7.84 11.45 -1.11
CA ASP A 83 9.15 11.75 -1.72
C ASP A 83 9.02 12.27 -3.16
N GLY A 84 8.11 13.23 -3.37
CA GLY A 84 7.89 13.87 -4.65
C GLY A 84 6.83 13.19 -5.53
N VAL A 85 6.29 12.04 -5.10
CA VAL A 85 5.21 11.35 -5.81
C VAL A 85 3.89 11.63 -5.12
N THR A 86 2.91 12.15 -5.86
CA THR A 86 1.57 12.37 -5.34
C THR A 86 0.75 11.08 -5.47
N VAL A 87 0.16 10.65 -4.36
CA VAL A 87 -0.62 9.42 -4.28
C VAL A 87 -2.04 9.77 -3.85
N SER A 88 -3.03 9.14 -4.48
CA SER A 88 -4.43 9.20 -4.05
C SER A 88 -5.09 7.84 -4.25
N PHE A 89 -6.09 7.56 -3.42
CA PHE A 89 -6.87 6.32 -3.49
C PHE A 89 -8.27 6.65 -3.99
N HIS A 90 -8.78 5.80 -4.88
CA HIS A 90 -10.12 5.94 -5.44
C HIS A 90 -10.86 4.61 -5.40
N PRO A 91 -12.18 4.61 -5.13
CA PRO A 91 -12.94 3.35 -5.17
C PRO A 91 -12.89 2.74 -6.57
N ALA A 92 -12.59 1.44 -6.63
CA ALA A 92 -12.53 0.70 -7.90
C ALA A 92 -13.73 -0.23 -8.09
N GLY A 93 -14.76 -0.11 -7.26
CA GLY A 93 -15.93 -0.97 -7.31
C GLY A 93 -15.73 -2.33 -6.68
N HIS A 94 -14.61 -2.57 -6.04
CA HIS A 94 -14.34 -3.80 -5.30
C HIS A 94 -14.86 -3.73 -3.87
N VAL A 95 -15.14 -4.89 -3.29
CA VAL A 95 -15.37 -5.00 -1.86
C VAL A 95 -14.04 -4.86 -1.15
N LEU A 96 -14.00 -4.00 -0.17
CA LEU A 96 -12.78 -3.74 0.59
C LEU A 96 -12.41 -4.89 1.54
#